data_5617f88d0c6ea8e83464808ef783ac96
#
_entry.id   5617f88d0c6ea8e83464808ef783ac96
#
_cell.length_a   1.000
_cell.length_b   1.000
_cell.length_c   1.000
_cell.angle_alpha   90.00
_cell.angle_beta   90.00
_cell.angle_gamma   90.00
#
_symmetry.space_group_name_H-M   'P 1'
#
loop_
_entity.id
_entity.type
_entity.pdbx_description
1 polymer ?
#
loop_
_entity_poly.entity_id
_entity_poly.type
_entity_poly.pdbx_seq_one_letter_code
_entity_poly.pdbx_strand_id
1 'polypeptide(L)'
;QEMLLNLLKQKGYDVTQATVSRDINELNIEKTVSSNGVNCYAKAEKVHTVKFHNIISEAVVNIDYAMNIVSIKCHSGLANAACAGLDMMNLSYVVGTIAGDDTIFVLTRTEGDARMLTRHLKELL
;
A
#
# COMPACT_ATOMS: atom_id res chain seq x y z
N GLN A 1 3.65 21.79 11.95
CA GLN A 1 2.38 21.70 12.72
C GLN A 1 1.82 23.08 13.09
N GLU A 2 2.65 24.05 13.46
CA GLU A 2 2.18 25.39 13.79
C GLU A 2 1.49 26.09 12.63
N MET A 3 2.04 25.97 11.42
CA MET A 3 1.45 26.53 10.20
C MET A 3 0.09 25.90 9.91
N LEU A 4 -0.03 24.58 10.05
CA LEU A 4 -1.29 23.87 9.87
C LEU A 4 -2.33 24.30 10.90
N LEU A 5 -1.93 24.45 12.17
CA LEU A 5 -2.79 24.93 13.25
C LEU A 5 -3.31 26.35 12.95
N ASN A 6 -2.45 27.23 12.48
CA ASN A 6 -2.83 28.61 12.11
C ASN A 6 -3.80 28.64 10.94
N LEU A 7 -3.59 27.81 9.92
CA LEU A 7 -4.50 27.69 8.77
C LEU A 7 -5.88 27.18 9.19
N LEU A 8 -5.95 26.21 10.09
CA LEU A 8 -7.21 25.69 10.62
C LEU A 8 -7.97 26.77 11.41
N LYS A 9 -7.28 27.57 12.23
CA LYS A 9 -7.87 28.70 12.96
C LYS A 9 -8.43 29.75 12.01
N GLN A 10 -7.71 30.06 10.94
CA GLN A 10 -8.18 31.01 9.91
C GLN A 10 -9.46 30.53 9.20
N LYS A 11 -9.64 29.22 9.07
CA LYS A 11 -10.84 28.61 8.48
C LYS A 11 -11.99 28.41 9.48
N GLY A 12 -11.85 28.85 10.72
CA GLY A 12 -12.88 28.77 11.74
C GLY A 12 -12.84 27.52 12.61
N TYR A 13 -11.78 26.73 12.53
CA TYR A 13 -11.60 25.55 13.40
C TYR A 13 -10.75 25.92 14.61
N ASP A 14 -11.34 25.88 15.78
CA ASP A 14 -10.64 26.12 17.03
C ASP A 14 -10.17 24.80 17.63
N VAL A 15 -8.92 24.41 17.32
CA VAL A 15 -8.32 23.13 17.72
C VAL A 15 -6.97 23.36 18.38
N THR A 16 -6.59 22.43 19.26
CA THR A 16 -5.28 22.46 19.93
C THR A 16 -4.23 21.73 19.09
N GLN A 17 -2.95 22.00 19.36
CA GLN A 17 -1.83 21.30 18.72
C GLN A 17 -1.89 19.79 18.99
N ALA A 18 -2.30 19.36 20.19
CA ALA A 18 -2.45 17.95 20.53
C ALA A 18 -3.53 17.26 19.67
N THR A 19 -4.65 17.95 19.42
CA THR A 19 -5.72 17.44 18.54
C THR A 19 -5.23 17.32 17.11
N VAL A 20 -4.53 18.31 16.57
CA VAL A 20 -3.95 18.28 15.22
C VAL A 20 -2.95 17.13 15.09
N SER A 21 -2.08 16.96 16.08
CA SER A 21 -1.11 15.86 16.08
C SER A 21 -1.78 14.49 16.09
N ARG A 22 -2.83 14.32 16.86
CA ARG A 22 -3.62 13.07 16.90
C ARG A 22 -4.31 12.80 15.56
N ASP A 23 -4.93 13.81 14.98
CA ASP A 23 -5.63 13.69 13.70
C ASP A 23 -4.67 13.37 12.56
N ILE A 24 -3.47 13.94 12.55
CA ILE A 24 -2.41 13.60 11.59
C ILE A 24 -2.07 12.11 11.68
N ASN A 25 -1.96 11.55 12.88
CA ASN A 25 -1.65 10.14 13.07
C ASN A 25 -2.82 9.24 12.65
N GLU A 26 -4.06 9.60 13.00
CA GLU A 26 -5.25 8.82 12.62
C GLU A 26 -5.49 8.78 11.11
N LEU A 27 -5.21 9.88 10.42
CA LEU A 27 -5.37 9.99 8.97
C LEU A 27 -4.17 9.47 8.19
N ASN A 28 -3.14 8.94 8.86
CA ASN A 28 -1.89 8.48 8.26
C ASN A 28 -1.25 9.55 7.35
N ILE A 29 -1.22 10.79 7.83
CA ILE A 29 -0.56 11.90 7.14
C ILE A 29 0.88 11.96 7.62
N GLU A 30 1.83 11.92 6.70
CA GLU A 30 3.26 11.98 6.99
C GLU A 30 3.86 13.30 6.53
N LYS A 31 4.88 13.75 7.27
CA LYS A 31 5.67 14.90 6.86
C LYS A 31 6.67 14.46 5.81
N THR A 32 6.59 15.03 4.62
CA THR A 32 7.45 14.70 3.49
C THR A 32 8.00 15.97 2.84
N VAL A 33 8.95 15.79 1.94
CA VAL A 33 9.52 16.89 1.15
C VAL A 33 8.91 16.86 -0.24
N SER A 34 8.32 17.99 -0.65
CA SER A 34 7.77 18.10 -2.00
C SER A 34 8.89 18.15 -3.05
N SER A 35 8.50 18.00 -4.32
CA SER A 35 9.43 18.11 -5.45
C SER A 35 10.21 19.42 -5.49
N ASN A 36 9.70 20.46 -4.83
CA ASN A 36 10.33 21.78 -4.71
C ASN A 36 11.25 21.92 -3.49
N GLY A 37 11.49 20.85 -2.74
CA GLY A 37 12.33 20.87 -1.54
C GLY A 37 11.65 21.46 -0.30
N VAL A 38 10.36 21.74 -0.33
CA VAL A 38 9.60 22.29 0.78
C VAL A 38 8.95 21.17 1.59
N ASN A 39 9.04 21.23 2.92
CA ASN A 39 8.36 20.30 3.81
C ASN A 39 6.85 20.44 3.67
N CYS A 40 6.16 19.35 3.44
CA CYS A 40 4.70 19.30 3.33
C CYS A 40 4.14 18.05 4.01
N TYR A 41 2.82 18.04 4.24
CA TYR A 41 2.09 16.87 4.71
C TYR A 41 1.41 16.18 3.53
N ALA A 42 1.56 14.85 3.43
CA ALA A 42 0.94 14.06 2.40
C ALA A 42 0.35 12.77 2.99
N LYS A 43 -0.68 12.23 2.36
CA LYS A 43 -1.23 10.93 2.75
C LYS A 43 -0.20 9.83 2.48
N ALA A 44 -0.03 8.94 3.46
CA ALA A 44 0.94 7.85 3.42
C ALA A 44 0.69 6.81 2.30
N GLU A 45 -0.50 6.77 1.70
CA GLU A 45 -0.88 5.82 0.65
C GLU A 45 0.10 5.76 -0.54
N LYS A 46 0.65 6.90 -0.95
CA LYS A 46 1.64 6.95 -2.05
C LYS A 46 2.96 6.28 -1.67
N VAL A 47 3.37 6.35 -0.42
CA VAL A 47 4.62 5.75 0.07
C VAL A 47 4.50 4.23 0.09
N HIS A 48 3.36 3.68 0.52
CA HIS A 48 3.10 2.24 0.51
C HIS A 48 3.08 1.66 -0.90
N THR A 49 2.49 2.36 -1.86
CA THR A 49 2.44 1.93 -3.25
C THR A 49 3.84 1.84 -3.86
N VAL A 50 4.71 2.81 -3.60
CA VAL A 50 6.10 2.81 -4.09
C VAL A 50 6.91 1.68 -3.47
N LYS A 51 6.81 1.46 -2.15
CA LYS A 51 7.49 0.34 -1.48
C LYS A 51 7.03 -1.01 -2.01
N PHE A 52 5.74 -1.20 -2.20
CA PHE A 52 5.16 -2.41 -2.75
C PHE A 52 5.67 -2.67 -4.17
N HIS A 53 5.69 -1.66 -5.02
CA HIS A 53 6.20 -1.75 -6.39
C HIS A 53 7.65 -2.24 -6.41
N ASN A 54 8.52 -1.68 -5.56
CA ASN A 54 9.92 -2.10 -5.46
C ASN A 54 10.05 -3.54 -4.98
N ILE A 55 9.29 -3.95 -3.97
CA ILE A 55 9.30 -5.32 -3.46
C ILE A 55 8.85 -6.31 -4.54
N ILE A 56 7.78 -6.00 -5.27
CA ILE A 56 7.27 -6.87 -6.33
C ILE A 56 8.30 -7.03 -7.44
N SER A 57 8.91 -5.97 -7.90
CA SER A 57 9.89 -6.05 -9.00
C SER A 57 11.15 -6.85 -8.62
N GLU A 58 11.56 -6.83 -7.36
CA GLU A 58 12.74 -7.55 -6.88
C GLU A 58 12.45 -8.99 -6.47
N ALA A 59 11.28 -9.25 -5.88
CA ALA A 59 10.95 -10.51 -5.26
C ALA A 59 10.27 -11.50 -6.21
N VAL A 60 9.45 -11.03 -7.16
CA VAL A 60 8.57 -11.85 -7.95
C VAL A 60 9.25 -12.40 -9.20
N VAL A 61 9.14 -13.71 -9.39
CA VAL A 61 9.66 -14.44 -10.56
C VAL A 61 8.58 -14.64 -11.61
N ASN A 62 7.37 -15.04 -11.20
CA ASN A 62 6.26 -15.31 -12.09
C ASN A 62 4.92 -15.15 -11.38
N ILE A 63 3.89 -14.81 -12.13
CA ILE A 63 2.53 -14.66 -11.63
C ILE A 63 1.59 -15.41 -12.59
N ASP A 64 0.71 -16.23 -12.03
CA ASP A 64 -0.32 -16.94 -12.78
C ASP A 64 -1.57 -17.09 -11.91
N TYR A 65 -2.67 -17.51 -12.49
CA TYR A 65 -3.89 -17.76 -11.74
C TYR A 65 -4.60 -19.02 -12.26
N ALA A 66 -5.34 -19.63 -11.36
CA ALA A 66 -6.25 -20.73 -11.68
C ALA A 66 -7.56 -20.48 -10.95
N MET A 67 -8.67 -20.46 -11.69
CA MET A 67 -9.98 -20.13 -11.12
C MET A 67 -9.93 -18.78 -10.37
N ASN A 68 -10.19 -18.78 -9.07
CA ASN A 68 -10.17 -17.58 -8.23
C ASN A 68 -8.92 -17.47 -7.34
N ILE A 69 -7.87 -18.21 -7.65
CA ILE A 69 -6.61 -18.18 -6.88
C ILE A 69 -5.50 -17.67 -7.78
N VAL A 70 -4.78 -16.66 -7.30
CA VAL A 70 -3.57 -16.14 -7.94
C VAL A 70 -2.36 -16.74 -7.24
N SER A 71 -1.45 -17.30 -8.01
CA SER A 71 -0.17 -17.83 -7.54
C SER A 71 0.95 -16.89 -7.94
N ILE A 72 1.67 -16.39 -6.94
CA ILE A 72 2.81 -15.49 -7.13
C ILE A 72 4.07 -16.25 -6.73
N LYS A 73 4.89 -16.57 -7.71
CA LYS A 73 6.18 -17.22 -7.47
C LYS A 73 7.22 -16.16 -7.18
N CYS A 74 7.94 -16.33 -6.08
CA CYS A 74 8.98 -15.41 -5.63
C CYS A 74 10.34 -16.09 -5.55
N HIS A 75 11.39 -15.29 -5.42
CA HIS A 75 12.70 -15.83 -5.02
C HIS A 75 12.60 -16.38 -3.59
N SER A 76 13.41 -17.39 -3.28
CA SER A 76 13.42 -18.07 -1.98
C SER A 76 13.58 -17.07 -0.83
N GLY A 77 12.72 -17.18 0.17
CA GLY A 77 12.72 -16.33 1.35
C GLY A 77 12.02 -14.98 1.19
N LEU A 78 11.56 -14.59 0.00
CA LEU A 78 10.99 -13.26 -0.24
C LEU A 78 9.46 -13.23 -0.32
N ALA A 79 8.81 -14.39 -0.27
CA ALA A 79 7.35 -14.46 -0.39
C ALA A 79 6.63 -13.71 0.75
N ASN A 80 7.10 -13.84 1.97
CA ASN A 80 6.49 -13.17 3.13
C ASN A 80 6.53 -11.63 3.01
N ALA A 81 7.65 -11.08 2.56
CA ALA A 81 7.80 -9.64 2.37
C ALA A 81 6.88 -9.12 1.26
N ALA A 82 6.80 -9.83 0.13
CA ALA A 82 5.91 -9.49 -0.97
C ALA A 82 4.44 -9.62 -0.56
N CYS A 83 4.08 -10.65 0.21
CA CYS A 83 2.73 -10.85 0.72
C CYS A 83 2.31 -9.73 1.68
N ALA A 84 3.18 -9.32 2.58
CA ALA A 84 2.93 -8.20 3.47
C ALA A 84 2.66 -6.90 2.70
N GLY A 85 3.43 -6.64 1.65
CA GLY A 85 3.21 -5.50 0.77
C GLY A 85 1.86 -5.57 0.05
N LEU A 86 1.47 -6.74 -0.43
CA LEU A 86 0.19 -6.96 -1.07
C LEU A 86 -0.98 -6.72 -0.10
N ASP A 87 -0.88 -7.21 1.12
CA ASP A 87 -1.91 -7.03 2.15
C ASP A 87 -2.15 -5.56 2.49
N MET A 88 -1.10 -4.74 2.44
CA MET A 88 -1.19 -3.30 2.69
C MET A 88 -2.01 -2.55 1.63
N MET A 89 -2.21 -3.12 0.46
CA MET A 89 -3.02 -2.50 -0.60
C MET A 89 -4.52 -2.54 -0.30
N ASN A 90 -4.97 -3.38 0.62
CA ASN A 90 -6.37 -3.50 1.06
C ASN A 90 -7.36 -3.64 -0.13
N LEU A 91 -7.07 -4.55 -1.03
CA LEU A 91 -7.90 -4.77 -2.22
C LEU A 91 -9.23 -5.43 -1.81
N SER A 92 -10.34 -4.80 -2.14
CA SER A 92 -11.68 -5.25 -1.71
C SER A 92 -12.09 -6.61 -2.27
N TYR A 93 -11.55 -7.00 -3.42
CA TYR A 93 -11.83 -8.29 -4.06
C TYR A 93 -10.90 -9.42 -3.58
N VAL A 94 -9.92 -9.13 -2.74
CA VAL A 94 -9.05 -10.13 -2.11
C VAL A 94 -9.67 -10.58 -0.79
N VAL A 95 -9.95 -11.87 -0.69
CA VAL A 95 -10.52 -12.47 0.53
C VAL A 95 -9.43 -12.72 1.57
N GLY A 96 -8.27 -13.18 1.13
CA GLY A 96 -7.14 -13.46 1.99
C GLY A 96 -5.91 -13.86 1.20
N THR A 97 -4.78 -13.88 1.88
CA THR A 97 -3.50 -14.25 1.31
C THR A 97 -2.76 -15.19 2.26
N ILE A 98 -1.93 -16.06 1.70
CA ILE A 98 -1.02 -16.89 2.47
C ILE A 98 0.31 -17.02 1.71
N ALA A 99 1.41 -16.88 2.43
CA ALA A 99 2.74 -16.99 1.87
C ALA A 99 3.49 -18.18 2.44
N GLY A 100 4.13 -18.94 1.57
CA GLY A 100 5.16 -19.90 1.92
C GLY A 100 6.55 -19.27 1.87
N ASP A 101 7.56 -20.05 1.56
CA ASP A 101 8.93 -19.56 1.42
C ASP A 101 9.12 -18.77 0.11
N ASP A 102 8.60 -19.28 -1.00
CA ASP A 102 8.79 -18.77 -2.36
C ASP A 102 7.50 -18.58 -3.16
N THR A 103 6.35 -18.82 -2.56
CA THR A 103 5.07 -18.75 -3.26
C THR A 103 4.01 -18.12 -2.38
N ILE A 104 3.20 -17.24 -2.98
CA ILE A 104 2.05 -16.61 -2.35
C ILE A 104 0.78 -17.10 -3.05
N PHE A 105 -0.23 -17.53 -2.28
CA PHE A 105 -1.58 -17.74 -2.80
C PHE A 105 -2.48 -16.61 -2.37
N VAL A 106 -3.15 -16.00 -3.33
CA VAL A 106 -4.12 -14.94 -3.12
C VAL A 106 -5.50 -15.47 -3.48
N LEU A 107 -6.38 -15.52 -2.50
CA LEU A 107 -7.77 -15.92 -2.72
C LEU A 107 -8.59 -14.68 -3.09
N THR A 108 -9.14 -14.66 -4.29
CA THR A 108 -10.03 -13.61 -4.76
C THR A 108 -11.48 -14.08 -4.75
N ARG A 109 -12.42 -13.13 -4.91
CA ARG A 109 -13.85 -13.46 -4.86
C ARG A 109 -14.35 -14.16 -6.13
N THR A 110 -13.78 -13.79 -7.28
CA THR A 110 -14.19 -14.36 -8.57
C THR A 110 -12.97 -14.65 -9.45
N GLU A 111 -13.18 -15.47 -10.49
CA GLU A 111 -12.14 -15.72 -11.51
C GLU A 111 -11.75 -14.44 -12.25
N GLY A 112 -12.72 -13.57 -12.53
CA GLY A 112 -12.46 -12.27 -13.15
C GLY A 112 -11.54 -11.38 -12.30
N ASP A 113 -11.72 -11.40 -10.98
CA ASP A 113 -10.87 -10.69 -10.05
C ASP A 113 -9.44 -11.25 -10.05
N ALA A 114 -9.30 -12.58 -10.09
CA ALA A 114 -7.99 -13.23 -10.17
C ALA A 114 -7.25 -12.86 -11.47
N ARG A 115 -7.95 -12.85 -12.58
CA ARG A 115 -7.40 -12.43 -13.87
C ARG A 115 -6.97 -10.97 -13.86
N MET A 116 -7.80 -10.10 -13.32
CA MET A 116 -7.52 -8.67 -13.21
C MET A 116 -6.29 -8.42 -12.32
N LEU A 117 -6.22 -9.06 -11.17
CA LEU A 117 -5.08 -8.94 -10.26
C LEU A 117 -3.79 -9.44 -10.91
N THR A 118 -3.84 -10.58 -11.58
CA THR A 118 -2.68 -11.15 -12.29
C THR A 118 -2.16 -10.17 -13.34
N ARG A 119 -3.05 -9.59 -14.14
CA ARG A 119 -2.68 -8.59 -15.16
C ARG A 119 -2.06 -7.35 -14.51
N HIS A 120 -2.69 -6.84 -13.47
CA HIS A 120 -2.22 -5.64 -12.77
C HIS A 120 -0.84 -5.85 -12.16
N LEU A 121 -0.60 -6.99 -11.51
CA LEU A 121 0.70 -7.30 -10.92
C LEU A 121 1.79 -7.53 -11.98
N LYS A 122 1.45 -8.14 -13.11
CA LYS A 122 2.40 -8.31 -14.23
C LYS A 122 2.85 -6.97 -14.82
N GLU A 123 1.99 -5.97 -14.83
CA GLU A 123 2.34 -4.63 -15.28
C GLU A 123 3.37 -3.94 -14.36
N LEU A 124 3.47 -4.37 -13.10
CA LEU A 124 4.44 -3.86 -12.14
C LEU A 124 5.84 -4.50 -12.28
N LEU A 125 5.94 -5.59 -13.02
CA LEU A 125 7.23 -6.23 -13.29
C LEU A 125 7.94 -5.50 -14.44
#